data_59b0afd09197dcd0583b503272bc64dc
#
_entry.id   59b0afd09197dcd0583b503272bc64dc
#
_cell.length_a   1.000
_cell.length_b   1.000
_cell.length_c   1.000
_cell.angle_alpha   90.00
_cell.angle_beta   90.00
_cell.angle_gamma   90.00
#
_symmetry.space_group_name_H-M   'P 1'
#
loop_
_entity.id
_entity.type
_entity.pdbx_description
1 polymer ?
#
loop_
_entity_poly.entity_id
_entity_poly.type
_entity_poly.pdbx_seq_one_letter_code
_entity_poly.pdbx_strand_id
1 'polypeptide(L)'
;FKIIIHPQSLIHAIIEFDNGLSTMLYHNNDMKIPIGNSLYNNFYNYKNNHQEFLTRKQLTFVKANFKRNPSLKILKFKNILNESGFILINALNEILVQKFLQNEITFTNITSKLLKILNANNVKNYLKNHRIQHINDVFKVYNFSRSIVN
;
A
#
# COMPACT_ATOMS: atom_id res chain seq x y z
N PHE A 1 5.51 11.95 1.82
CA PHE A 1 4.34 11.20 2.30
C PHE A 1 4.23 11.29 3.83
N LYS A 2 3.03 11.52 4.34
CA LYS A 2 2.69 11.38 5.76
C LYS A 2 1.61 10.30 5.88
N ILE A 3 1.69 9.48 6.93
CA ILE A 3 0.65 8.50 7.23
C ILE A 3 -0.05 8.90 8.51
N ILE A 4 -1.35 8.97 8.43
CA ILE A 4 -2.25 9.31 9.53
C ILE A 4 -3.26 8.16 9.65
N ILE A 5 -3.61 7.79 10.87
CA ILE A 5 -4.67 6.82 11.12
C ILE A 5 -5.98 7.58 11.28
N HIS A 6 -6.96 7.21 10.47
CA HIS A 6 -8.31 7.73 10.53
C HIS A 6 -9.27 6.60 10.92
N PRO A 7 -9.69 6.51 12.21
CA PRO A 7 -10.48 5.38 12.71
C PRO A 7 -11.81 5.17 11.99
N GLN A 8 -12.44 6.24 11.51
CA GLN A 8 -13.70 6.15 10.78
C GLN A 8 -13.48 5.62 9.34
N SER A 9 -12.25 5.63 8.84
CA SER A 9 -11.86 5.11 7.53
C SER A 9 -12.67 5.65 6.34
N LEU A 10 -13.14 6.88 6.40
CA LEU A 10 -13.90 7.53 5.35
C LEU A 10 -13.03 8.38 4.44
N ILE A 11 -11.97 8.99 5.01
CA ILE A 11 -10.97 9.73 4.25
C ILE A 11 -9.81 8.80 3.96
N HIS A 12 -9.53 8.59 2.68
CA HIS A 12 -8.54 7.62 2.21
C HIS A 12 -7.24 8.28 1.77
N ALA A 13 -7.31 9.52 1.28
CA ALA A 13 -6.14 10.33 0.94
C ALA A 13 -6.43 11.81 1.12
N ILE A 14 -5.40 12.58 1.47
CA ILE A 14 -5.38 14.03 1.44
C ILE A 14 -4.20 14.44 0.57
N ILE A 15 -4.45 15.25 -0.44
CA ILE A 15 -3.46 15.78 -1.37
C ILE A 15 -3.35 17.27 -1.09
N GLU A 16 -2.17 17.71 -0.68
CA GLU A 16 -1.83 19.12 -0.48
C GLU A 16 -1.04 19.61 -1.70
N PHE A 17 -1.46 20.69 -2.30
CA PHE A 17 -0.81 21.34 -3.45
C PHE A 17 0.04 22.51 -3.00
N ASP A 18 1.08 22.85 -3.77
CA ASP A 18 2.00 23.94 -3.47
C ASP A 18 1.32 25.32 -3.48
N ASN A 19 0.15 25.45 -4.13
CA ASN A 19 -0.67 26.66 -4.15
C ASN A 19 -1.55 26.86 -2.92
N GLY A 20 -1.43 25.97 -1.90
CA GLY A 20 -2.19 26.03 -0.65
C GLY A 20 -3.57 25.36 -0.70
N LEU A 21 -3.98 24.81 -1.83
CA LEU A 21 -5.21 24.01 -1.92
C LEU A 21 -4.98 22.61 -1.41
N SER A 22 -6.04 21.99 -0.87
CA SER A 22 -6.02 20.57 -0.49
C SER A 22 -7.27 19.87 -1.00
N THR A 23 -7.09 18.65 -1.48
CA THR A 23 -8.19 17.78 -1.92
C THR A 23 -8.24 16.55 -1.04
N MET A 24 -9.42 16.15 -0.62
CA MET A 24 -9.65 14.91 0.14
C MET A 24 -10.38 13.89 -0.71
N LEU A 25 -9.82 12.68 -0.79
CA LEU A 25 -10.53 11.54 -1.35
C LEU A 25 -11.36 10.90 -0.23
N TYR A 26 -12.65 11.03 -0.38
CA TYR A 26 -13.64 10.52 0.56
C TYR A 26 -14.56 9.51 -0.13
N HIS A 27 -14.81 8.37 0.50
CA HIS A 27 -15.87 7.43 0.12
C HIS A 27 -16.19 6.49 1.29
N ASN A 28 -17.33 5.81 1.21
CA ASN A 28 -17.66 4.75 2.18
C ASN A 28 -16.69 3.57 2.08
N ASN A 29 -16.60 2.78 3.15
CA ASN A 29 -15.72 1.63 3.26
C ASN A 29 -16.17 0.44 2.37
N ASP A 30 -16.37 0.72 1.09
CA ASP A 30 -16.68 -0.28 0.06
C ASP A 30 -15.69 -0.14 -1.10
N MET A 31 -14.88 -1.16 -1.31
CA MET A 31 -13.87 -1.18 -2.38
C MET A 31 -14.47 -1.15 -3.79
N LYS A 32 -15.77 -1.44 -3.94
CA LYS A 32 -16.44 -1.29 -5.24
C LYS A 32 -16.41 0.16 -5.73
N ILE A 33 -16.40 1.13 -4.81
CA ILE A 33 -16.39 2.55 -5.15
C ILE A 33 -15.10 2.94 -5.89
N PRO A 34 -13.88 2.80 -5.30
CA PRO A 34 -12.66 3.19 -5.99
C PRO A 34 -12.38 2.32 -7.22
N ILE A 35 -12.66 1.02 -7.16
CA ILE A 35 -12.46 0.10 -8.30
C ILE A 35 -13.41 0.47 -9.43
N GLY A 36 -14.70 0.64 -9.15
CA GLY A 36 -15.68 1.01 -10.16
C GLY A 36 -15.37 2.34 -10.82
N ASN A 37 -15.00 3.36 -10.04
CA ASN A 37 -14.60 4.66 -10.59
C ASN A 37 -13.34 4.57 -11.47
N SER A 38 -12.38 3.72 -11.12
CA SER A 38 -11.17 3.50 -11.93
C SER A 38 -11.47 2.82 -13.27
N LEU A 39 -12.42 1.88 -13.29
CA LEU A 39 -12.79 1.14 -14.49
C LEU A 39 -13.73 1.93 -15.43
N TYR A 40 -14.63 2.72 -14.86
CA TYR A 40 -15.71 3.38 -15.60
C TYR A 40 -15.53 4.90 -15.77
N ASN A 41 -14.36 5.45 -15.48
CA ASN A 41 -14.01 6.87 -15.68
C ASN A 41 -15.10 7.86 -15.20
N ASN A 42 -15.51 7.76 -13.95
CA ASN A 42 -16.56 8.57 -13.30
C ASN A 42 -18.01 8.27 -13.76
N PHE A 43 -18.24 7.31 -14.65
CA PHE A 43 -19.59 6.85 -15.01
C PHE A 43 -20.12 5.72 -14.11
N TYR A 44 -19.34 5.36 -13.07
CA TYR A 44 -19.76 4.32 -12.13
C TYR A 44 -20.92 4.79 -11.27
N ASN A 45 -22.10 4.23 -11.51
CA ASN A 45 -23.31 4.56 -10.76
C ASN A 45 -23.39 3.69 -9.50
N TYR A 46 -22.74 4.17 -8.42
CA TYR A 46 -22.86 3.56 -7.10
C TYR A 46 -24.06 4.15 -6.37
N LYS A 47 -25.09 3.33 -6.13
CA LYS A 47 -26.25 3.73 -5.32
C LYS A 47 -25.81 3.85 -3.86
N ASN A 48 -25.38 5.05 -3.48
CA ASN A 48 -24.92 5.34 -2.13
C ASN A 48 -25.88 6.26 -1.41
N ASN A 49 -26.19 5.97 -0.15
CA ASN A 49 -26.83 6.93 0.74
C ASN A 49 -25.78 7.96 1.17
N HIS A 50 -25.67 9.07 0.45
CA HIS A 50 -24.71 10.16 0.73
C HIS A 50 -24.90 10.84 2.10
N GLN A 51 -25.90 10.43 2.87
CA GLN A 51 -26.25 11.06 4.16
C GLN A 51 -25.24 10.82 5.28
N GLU A 52 -24.41 9.78 5.21
CA GLU A 52 -23.49 9.44 6.31
C GLU A 52 -22.40 10.49 6.58
N PHE A 53 -21.91 11.20 5.55
CA PHE A 53 -20.90 12.25 5.76
C PHE A 53 -21.48 13.47 6.49
N LEU A 54 -22.62 13.94 6.04
CA LEU A 54 -23.26 15.15 6.58
C LEU A 54 -23.81 14.94 8.01
N THR A 55 -24.10 13.69 8.38
CA THR A 55 -24.60 13.33 9.71
C THR A 55 -23.49 13.07 10.73
N ARG A 56 -22.25 12.85 10.30
CA ARG A 56 -21.13 12.63 11.22
C ARG A 56 -20.65 13.94 11.82
N LYS A 57 -20.74 14.03 13.14
CA LYS A 57 -20.36 15.22 13.91
C LYS A 57 -18.85 15.45 14.01
N GLN A 58 -18.01 14.41 13.80
CA GLN A 58 -16.58 14.52 14.03
C GLN A 58 -15.78 13.51 13.19
N LEU A 59 -14.68 13.97 12.60
CA LEU A 59 -13.64 13.15 11.98
C LEU A 59 -12.39 13.23 12.86
N THR A 60 -11.79 12.09 13.18
CA THR A 60 -10.60 12.02 14.03
C THR A 60 -9.41 11.52 13.25
N PHE A 61 -8.24 12.12 13.53
CA PHE A 61 -6.97 11.76 12.95
C PHE A 61 -5.95 11.51 14.05
N VAL A 62 -5.29 10.36 14.00
CA VAL A 62 -4.31 9.94 15.01
C VAL A 62 -2.98 9.69 14.33
N LYS A 63 -1.89 10.15 14.96
CA LYS A 63 -0.54 9.92 14.46
C LYS A 63 -0.23 8.41 14.43
N ALA A 64 0.27 7.95 13.29
CA ALA A 64 0.70 6.57 13.15
C ALA A 64 1.89 6.24 14.07
N ASN A 65 1.85 5.08 14.71
CA ASN A 65 2.88 4.61 15.64
C ASN A 65 3.63 3.42 15.04
N PHE A 66 4.95 3.54 14.86
CA PHE A 66 5.82 2.51 14.30
C PHE A 66 5.91 1.23 15.16
N LYS A 67 5.63 1.30 16.47
CA LYS A 67 5.56 0.10 17.34
C LYS A 67 4.29 -0.71 17.06
N ARG A 68 3.14 -0.04 16.93
CA ARG A 68 1.87 -0.70 16.61
C ARG A 68 1.76 -1.11 15.14
N ASN A 69 2.40 -0.35 14.25
CA ASN A 69 2.35 -0.55 12.80
C ASN A 69 3.77 -0.68 12.24
N PRO A 70 4.46 -1.80 12.48
CA PRO A 70 5.87 -1.97 12.10
C PRO A 70 6.09 -1.96 10.58
N SER A 71 5.07 -2.27 9.76
CA SER A 71 5.11 -2.17 8.30
C SER A 71 5.42 -0.75 7.80
N LEU A 72 5.07 0.28 8.57
CA LEU A 72 5.42 1.67 8.23
C LEU A 72 6.93 1.92 8.13
N LYS A 73 7.76 1.03 8.68
CA LYS A 73 9.22 1.10 8.53
C LYS A 73 9.67 0.96 7.07
N ILE A 74 8.83 0.41 6.19
CA ILE A 74 9.07 0.35 4.74
C ILE A 74 9.35 1.75 4.18
N LEU A 75 8.69 2.79 4.66
CA LEU A 75 8.89 4.17 4.23
C LEU A 75 10.30 4.74 4.51
N LYS A 76 11.08 4.07 5.36
CA LYS A 76 12.48 4.45 5.65
C LYS A 76 13.45 3.97 4.56
N PHE A 77 13.05 3.04 3.72
CA PHE A 77 13.89 2.48 2.65
C PHE A 77 13.78 3.33 1.37
N LYS A 78 14.46 4.48 1.34
CA LYS A 78 14.42 5.41 0.19
C LYS A 78 14.71 4.74 -1.16
N ASN A 79 15.59 3.74 -1.18
CA ASN A 79 15.99 3.01 -2.40
C ASN A 79 14.91 2.08 -2.95
N ILE A 80 13.82 1.87 -2.21
CA ILE A 80 12.72 0.96 -2.57
C ILE A 80 11.48 1.77 -3.03
N LEU A 81 11.49 3.08 -2.83
CA LEU A 81 10.38 3.95 -3.21
C LEU A 81 10.44 4.32 -4.71
N ASN A 82 10.53 3.30 -5.56
CA ASN A 82 10.46 3.38 -7.01
C ASN A 82 9.53 2.29 -7.55
N GLU A 83 9.26 2.28 -8.84
CA GLU A 83 8.35 1.34 -9.49
C GLU A 83 8.71 -0.13 -9.21
N SER A 84 9.97 -0.51 -9.42
CA SER A 84 10.45 -1.88 -9.16
C SER A 84 10.30 -2.27 -7.69
N GLY A 85 10.55 -1.34 -6.78
CA GLY A 85 10.41 -1.55 -5.35
C GLY A 85 8.97 -1.74 -4.91
N PHE A 86 8.03 -0.98 -5.48
CA PHE A 86 6.60 -1.16 -5.18
C PHE A 86 6.10 -2.51 -5.68
N ILE A 87 6.50 -2.94 -6.87
CA ILE A 87 6.17 -4.25 -7.41
C ILE A 87 6.76 -5.35 -6.51
N LEU A 88 8.02 -5.22 -6.10
CA LEU A 88 8.68 -6.18 -5.22
C LEU A 88 7.97 -6.29 -3.86
N ILE A 89 7.64 -5.14 -3.23
CA ILE A 89 6.92 -5.12 -1.95
C ILE A 89 5.58 -5.85 -2.08
N ASN A 90 4.82 -5.56 -3.14
CA ASN A 90 3.53 -6.20 -3.36
C ASN A 90 3.66 -7.71 -3.55
N ALA A 91 4.57 -8.15 -4.41
CA ALA A 91 4.83 -9.56 -4.66
C ALA A 91 5.30 -10.31 -3.41
N LEU A 92 6.24 -9.75 -2.65
CA LEU A 92 6.71 -10.32 -1.38
C LEU A 92 5.59 -10.42 -0.35
N ASN A 93 4.76 -9.38 -0.24
CA ASN A 93 3.63 -9.39 0.69
C ASN A 93 2.64 -10.49 0.32
N GLU A 94 2.31 -10.65 -0.96
CA GLU A 94 1.43 -11.71 -1.44
C GLU A 94 1.96 -13.10 -1.08
N ILE A 95 3.24 -13.38 -1.35
CA ILE A 95 3.87 -14.66 -1.02
C ILE A 95 3.84 -14.92 0.49
N LEU A 96 4.17 -13.92 1.31
CA LEU A 96 4.19 -14.07 2.76
C LEU A 96 2.79 -14.24 3.35
N VAL A 97 1.78 -13.58 2.76
CA VAL A 97 0.37 -13.79 3.13
C VAL A 97 -0.07 -15.22 2.80
N GLN A 98 0.30 -15.75 1.62
CA GLN A 98 0.01 -17.15 1.28
C GLN A 98 0.65 -18.12 2.27
N LYS A 99 1.93 -17.92 2.65
CA LYS A 99 2.60 -18.72 3.67
C LYS A 99 1.90 -18.63 5.04
N PHE A 100 1.37 -17.48 5.40
CA PHE A 100 0.57 -17.34 6.61
C PHE A 100 -0.76 -18.11 6.52
N LEU A 101 -1.47 -18.03 5.41
CA LEU A 101 -2.73 -18.76 5.20
C LEU A 101 -2.52 -20.29 5.19
N GLN A 102 -1.33 -20.75 4.81
CA GLN A 102 -0.92 -22.15 4.85
C GLN A 102 -0.38 -22.58 6.23
N ASN A 103 -0.39 -21.68 7.23
CA ASN A 103 0.13 -21.89 8.59
C ASN A 103 1.67 -22.13 8.65
N GLU A 104 2.43 -21.74 7.62
CA GLU A 104 3.89 -21.85 7.61
C GLU A 104 4.57 -20.76 8.45
N ILE A 105 3.94 -19.60 8.57
CA ILE A 105 4.44 -18.46 9.35
C ILE A 105 3.33 -17.83 10.17
N THR A 106 3.69 -17.08 11.23
CA THR A 106 2.74 -16.31 12.02
C THR A 106 2.40 -14.97 11.35
N PHE A 107 1.28 -14.35 11.71
CA PHE A 107 0.88 -13.04 11.20
C PHE A 107 1.97 -11.98 11.37
N THR A 108 2.61 -11.92 12.52
CA THR A 108 3.69 -10.96 12.80
C THR A 108 4.93 -11.21 11.95
N ASN A 109 5.13 -12.45 11.48
CA ASN A 109 6.24 -12.82 10.63
C ASN A 109 6.10 -12.27 9.20
N ILE A 110 4.90 -11.95 8.74
CA ILE A 110 4.71 -11.29 7.43
C ILE A 110 5.55 -10.01 7.40
N THR A 111 5.31 -9.09 8.32
CA THR A 111 6.03 -7.81 8.36
C THR A 111 7.51 -7.96 8.67
N SER A 112 7.88 -8.81 9.63
CA SER A 112 9.30 -8.98 10.03
C SER A 112 10.14 -9.59 8.91
N LYS A 113 9.64 -10.60 8.22
CA LYS A 113 10.31 -11.21 7.05
C LYS A 113 10.39 -10.22 5.89
N LEU A 114 9.30 -9.50 5.58
CA LEU A 114 9.29 -8.49 4.55
C LEU A 114 10.38 -7.43 4.78
N LEU A 115 10.44 -6.85 5.98
CA LEU A 115 11.46 -5.85 6.33
C LEU A 115 12.89 -6.41 6.27
N LYS A 116 13.09 -7.67 6.69
CA LYS A 116 14.38 -8.35 6.61
C LYS A 116 14.83 -8.51 5.15
N ILE A 117 13.94 -9.00 4.28
CA ILE A 117 14.23 -9.19 2.85
C ILE A 117 14.55 -7.85 2.19
N LEU A 118 13.73 -6.81 2.41
CA LEU A 118 13.95 -5.49 1.83
C LEU A 118 15.26 -4.84 2.28
N ASN A 119 15.81 -5.24 3.43
CA ASN A 119 17.09 -4.72 3.91
C ASN A 119 18.31 -5.48 3.37
N ALA A 120 18.12 -6.62 2.73
CA ALA A 120 19.20 -7.46 2.22
C ALA A 120 19.94 -6.78 1.06
N ASN A 121 21.27 -6.95 1.00
CA ASN A 121 22.11 -6.28 0.00
C ASN A 121 21.82 -6.75 -1.44
N ASN A 122 21.51 -8.03 -1.64
CA ASN A 122 21.12 -8.56 -2.95
C ASN A 122 19.85 -7.89 -3.48
N VAL A 123 18.86 -7.63 -2.61
CA VAL A 123 17.63 -6.93 -2.97
C VAL A 123 17.91 -5.47 -3.34
N LYS A 124 18.72 -4.77 -2.53
CA LYS A 124 19.11 -3.38 -2.81
C LYS A 124 19.84 -3.25 -4.13
N ASN A 125 20.76 -4.17 -4.42
CA ASN A 125 21.50 -4.20 -5.67
C ASN A 125 20.60 -4.53 -6.86
N TYR A 126 19.69 -5.49 -6.69
CA TYR A 126 18.71 -5.82 -7.72
C TYR A 126 17.88 -4.60 -8.10
N LEU A 127 17.28 -3.92 -7.13
CA LEU A 127 16.41 -2.75 -7.36
C LEU A 127 17.16 -1.56 -7.97
N LYS A 128 18.44 -1.40 -7.66
CA LYS A 128 19.27 -0.32 -8.25
C LYS A 128 19.46 -0.52 -9.76
N ASN A 129 19.52 -1.76 -10.21
CA ASN A 129 19.87 -2.13 -11.59
C ASN A 129 18.66 -2.48 -12.47
N HIS A 130 17.47 -2.65 -11.87
CA HIS A 130 16.25 -3.03 -12.60
C HIS A 130 15.26 -1.88 -12.64
N ARG A 131 15.06 -1.31 -13.84
CA ARG A 131 14.00 -0.34 -14.12
C ARG A 131 12.87 -1.02 -14.85
N ILE A 132 11.65 -0.55 -14.63
CA ILE A 132 10.45 -1.02 -15.32
C ILE A 132 10.26 -0.17 -16.58
N GLN A 133 10.38 -0.82 -17.74
CA GLN A 133 10.11 -0.19 -19.04
C GLN A 133 8.99 -0.91 -19.78
N HIS A 134 8.88 -2.23 -19.56
CA HIS A 134 7.90 -3.07 -20.21
C HIS A 134 7.25 -4.04 -19.21
N ILE A 135 6.11 -4.60 -19.58
CA ILE A 135 5.40 -5.58 -18.74
C ILE A 135 6.27 -6.78 -18.35
N ASN A 136 7.20 -7.19 -19.22
CA ASN A 136 8.12 -8.29 -18.92
C ASN A 136 9.04 -7.98 -17.73
N ASP A 137 9.35 -6.72 -17.47
CA ASP A 137 10.18 -6.33 -16.33
C ASP A 137 9.40 -6.49 -15.01
N VAL A 138 8.10 -6.30 -15.03
CA VAL A 138 7.22 -6.60 -13.90
C VAL A 138 7.31 -8.09 -13.55
N PHE A 139 7.22 -8.98 -14.55
CA PHE A 139 7.35 -10.43 -14.34
C PHE A 139 8.74 -10.83 -13.84
N LYS A 140 9.82 -10.16 -14.28
CA LYS A 140 11.17 -10.41 -13.75
C LYS A 140 11.26 -10.09 -12.26
N VAL A 141 10.70 -8.94 -11.82
CA VAL A 141 10.67 -8.59 -10.41
C VAL A 141 9.82 -9.59 -9.60
N TYR A 142 8.70 -10.02 -10.14
CA TYR A 142 7.84 -11.02 -9.52
C TYR A 142 8.56 -12.38 -9.36
N ASN A 143 9.25 -12.84 -10.39
CA ASN A 143 10.03 -14.07 -10.33
C ASN A 143 11.21 -13.97 -9.36
N PHE A 144 11.88 -12.81 -9.32
CA PHE A 144 12.91 -12.53 -8.32
C PHE A 144 12.34 -12.60 -6.90
N SER A 145 11.15 -12.06 -6.66
CA SER A 145 10.52 -12.11 -5.33
C SER A 145 10.31 -13.55 -4.86
N ARG A 146 9.90 -14.45 -5.75
CA ARG A 146 9.75 -15.88 -5.45
C ARG A 146 11.06 -16.54 -5.08
N SER A 147 12.17 -16.23 -5.78
CA SER A 147 13.47 -16.87 -5.55
C SER A 147 14.11 -16.48 -4.21
N ILE A 148 13.71 -15.36 -3.60
CA ILE A 148 14.32 -14.85 -2.36
C ILE A 148 13.51 -15.15 -1.09
N VAL A 149 12.30 -15.70 -1.22
CA VAL A 149 11.44 -16.05 -0.06
C VAL A 149 11.57 -17.54 0.33
N ASN A 150 12.10 -18.35 -0.54
CA ASN A 150 12.33 -19.79 -0.31
C ASN A 150 13.40 -20.08 0.73
#